data_47da332ef1ec6a945f463a69579e5ca1
#
_entry.id   47da332ef1ec6a945f463a69579e5ca1
#
_cell.length_a   1.000
_cell.length_b   1.000
_cell.length_c   1.000
_cell.angle_alpha   90.00
_cell.angle_beta   90.00
_cell.angle_gamma   90.00
#
_symmetry.space_group_name_H-M   'P 1'
#
loop_
_entity.id
_entity.type
_entity.pdbx_description
1 polymer ?
#
loop_
_entity_poly.entity_id
_entity_poly.type
_entity_poly.pdbx_seq_one_letter_code
_entity_poly.pdbx_strand_id
1 'polypeptide(L)'
;RLNFSAGPFNGLAAMKAAQVKTVLTSQAFIEKGKLDKLIAAMAGQARVIYLEDVRAGISLSDKIAGFRAGIAPRIARSANDPAVILFTSGSEGTPKGVVLSHRNILANAAQALARVDANANDKVFNVLPVFHSFGLTGGMMMPILGGIPIFMYPSPLHYRIVPELIYQTGATILFGTDTFLTGYARSAHAYDFRTLRLVIAGAEAVKERTRQVYMERYGIRILEGYGVTETAPVLAMNTPMANRQGTVGRISPLMQYRLDPVPGIAEGGGLSATGPNVMEG
;
A
#
# COMPACT_ATOMS: atom_id res chain seq x y z
N ARG A 1 -10.85 2.99 2.29
CA ARG A 1 -10.46 4.08 1.37
C ARG A 1 -10.99 3.82 -0.02
N LEU A 2 -11.55 4.84 -0.67
CA LEU A 2 -12.12 4.71 -2.01
C LEU A 2 -11.06 5.02 -3.07
N ASN A 3 -11.01 4.20 -4.11
CA ASN A 3 -10.19 4.45 -5.29
C ASN A 3 -10.90 5.48 -6.18
N PHE A 4 -10.43 6.72 -6.16
CA PHE A 4 -11.01 7.81 -6.96
C PHE A 4 -10.79 7.65 -8.48
N SER A 5 -9.82 6.85 -8.89
CA SER A 5 -9.54 6.59 -10.30
C SER A 5 -10.45 5.51 -10.92
N ALA A 6 -11.20 4.77 -10.11
CA ALA A 6 -12.11 3.71 -10.57
C ALA A 6 -13.43 4.22 -11.18
N GLY A 7 -13.63 5.54 -11.20
CA GLY A 7 -14.82 6.20 -11.72
C GLY A 7 -16.01 6.23 -10.75
N PRO A 8 -17.05 7.06 -11.05
CA PRO A 8 -18.18 7.28 -10.15
C PRO A 8 -18.96 6.00 -9.84
N PHE A 9 -19.20 5.17 -10.83
CA PHE A 9 -19.99 3.95 -10.68
C PHE A 9 -19.37 3.00 -9.62
N ASN A 10 -18.09 2.69 -9.76
CA ASN A 10 -17.38 1.81 -8.83
C ASN A 10 -17.24 2.46 -7.44
N GLY A 11 -17.05 3.78 -7.38
CA GLY A 11 -17.00 4.52 -6.13
C GLY A 11 -18.31 4.44 -5.35
N LEU A 12 -19.46 4.61 -6.01
CA LEU A 12 -20.77 4.51 -5.38
C LEU A 12 -21.11 3.07 -4.97
N ALA A 13 -20.77 2.07 -5.80
CA ALA A 13 -20.94 0.66 -5.47
C ALA A 13 -20.14 0.29 -4.22
N ALA A 14 -18.88 0.73 -4.14
CA ALA A 14 -18.02 0.52 -2.97
C ALA A 14 -18.59 1.20 -1.71
N MET A 15 -19.09 2.43 -1.81
CA MET A 15 -19.75 3.14 -0.70
C MET A 15 -20.96 2.38 -0.19
N LYS A 16 -21.80 1.88 -1.09
CA LYS A 16 -22.99 1.09 -0.75
C LYS A 16 -22.60 -0.21 -0.05
N ALA A 17 -21.63 -0.95 -0.60
CA ALA A 17 -21.16 -2.22 -0.03
C ALA A 17 -20.56 -2.04 1.37
N ALA A 18 -19.77 -0.98 1.59
CA ALA A 18 -19.18 -0.66 2.89
C ALA A 18 -20.09 0.17 3.80
N GLN A 19 -21.33 0.45 3.40
CA GLN A 19 -22.31 1.27 4.17
C GLN A 19 -21.72 2.62 4.62
N VAL A 20 -20.98 3.29 3.73
CA VAL A 20 -20.31 4.56 4.03
C VAL A 20 -21.36 5.66 4.23
N LYS A 21 -21.36 6.25 5.43
CA LYS A 21 -22.28 7.38 5.78
C LYS A 21 -21.60 8.76 5.71
N THR A 22 -20.27 8.78 5.73
CA THR A 22 -19.50 10.02 5.73
C THR A 22 -18.28 9.90 4.82
N VAL A 23 -18.08 10.90 3.98
CA VAL A 23 -16.90 11.03 3.11
C VAL A 23 -16.10 12.23 3.59
N LEU A 24 -14.83 12.00 3.94
CA LEU A 24 -13.86 13.06 4.25
C LEU A 24 -13.02 13.34 3.01
N THR A 25 -12.91 14.60 2.62
CA THR A 25 -12.13 15.04 1.46
C THR A 25 -11.57 16.45 1.68
N SER A 26 -10.82 16.99 0.72
CA SER A 26 -10.40 18.39 0.71
C SER A 26 -10.76 19.05 -0.62
N GLN A 27 -11.04 20.35 -0.60
CA GLN A 27 -11.34 21.13 -1.81
C GLN A 27 -10.14 21.09 -2.77
N ALA A 28 -8.94 21.34 -2.25
CA ALA A 28 -7.71 21.27 -3.04
C ALA A 28 -7.48 19.91 -3.74
N PHE A 29 -7.88 18.80 -3.10
CA PHE A 29 -7.79 17.47 -3.70
C PHE A 29 -8.80 17.28 -4.83
N ILE A 30 -10.03 17.78 -4.64
CA ILE A 30 -11.11 17.70 -5.64
C ILE A 30 -10.72 18.49 -6.88
N GLU A 31 -10.30 19.73 -6.72
CA GLU A 31 -9.87 20.61 -7.80
C GLU A 31 -8.70 19.99 -8.59
N LYS A 32 -7.64 19.58 -7.89
CA LYS A 32 -6.46 18.96 -8.51
C LYS A 32 -6.78 17.66 -9.22
N GLY A 33 -7.69 16.87 -8.67
CA GLY A 33 -8.12 15.58 -9.22
C GLY A 33 -9.26 15.69 -10.23
N LYS A 34 -9.87 16.88 -10.42
CA LYS A 34 -11.08 17.12 -11.24
C LYS A 34 -12.21 16.16 -10.87
N LEU A 35 -12.48 16.05 -9.56
CA LEU A 35 -13.37 15.04 -8.97
C LEU A 35 -14.79 15.58 -8.66
N ASP A 36 -15.16 16.75 -9.15
CA ASP A 36 -16.44 17.42 -8.85
C ASP A 36 -17.65 16.53 -9.09
N LYS A 37 -17.69 15.84 -10.25
CA LYS A 37 -18.77 14.92 -10.59
C LYS A 37 -18.85 13.73 -9.65
N LEU A 38 -17.71 13.20 -9.21
CA LEU A 38 -17.65 12.08 -8.28
C LEU A 38 -18.18 12.51 -6.90
N ILE A 39 -17.74 13.66 -6.39
CA ILE A 39 -18.18 14.18 -5.09
C ILE A 39 -19.66 14.53 -5.10
N ALA A 40 -20.18 15.15 -6.17
CA ALA A 40 -21.61 15.42 -6.32
C ALA A 40 -22.45 14.13 -6.26
N ALA A 41 -22.00 13.07 -6.93
CA ALA A 41 -22.67 11.77 -6.88
C ALA A 41 -22.59 11.12 -5.48
N MET A 42 -21.46 11.25 -4.78
CA MET A 42 -21.29 10.74 -3.40
C MET A 42 -22.14 11.51 -2.39
N ALA A 43 -22.32 12.82 -2.56
CA ALA A 43 -23.13 13.67 -1.69
C ALA A 43 -24.62 13.26 -1.66
N GLY A 44 -25.10 12.59 -2.71
CA GLY A 44 -26.44 12.01 -2.75
C GLY A 44 -26.63 10.77 -1.87
N GLN A 45 -25.53 10.13 -1.39
CA GLN A 45 -25.58 8.90 -0.60
C GLN A 45 -24.94 9.03 0.77
N ALA A 46 -24.06 10.01 0.99
CA ALA A 46 -23.32 10.18 2.23
C ALA A 46 -23.06 11.68 2.51
N ARG A 47 -22.86 12.00 3.79
CA ARG A 47 -22.44 13.34 4.20
C ARG A 47 -21.00 13.58 3.76
N VAL A 48 -20.77 14.59 2.93
CA VAL A 48 -19.41 15.04 2.56
C VAL A 48 -18.93 16.08 3.56
N ILE A 49 -17.73 15.91 4.08
CA ILE A 49 -17.07 16.83 5.03
C ILE A 49 -15.74 17.24 4.42
N TYR A 50 -15.52 18.54 4.28
CA TYR A 50 -14.26 19.09 3.81
C TYR A 50 -13.29 19.33 4.98
N LEU A 51 -12.04 18.97 4.79
CA LEU A 51 -11.01 19.15 5.83
C LEU A 51 -10.75 20.62 6.12
N GLU A 52 -10.94 21.49 5.14
CA GLU A 52 -10.88 22.95 5.28
C GLU A 52 -11.93 23.45 6.27
N ASP A 53 -13.16 22.96 6.18
CA ASP A 53 -14.27 23.34 7.09
C ASP A 53 -14.00 22.82 8.51
N VAL A 54 -13.52 21.58 8.62
CA VAL A 54 -13.09 21.02 9.91
C VAL A 54 -12.02 21.90 10.54
N ARG A 55 -11.01 22.31 9.76
CA ARG A 55 -9.94 23.19 10.23
C ARG A 55 -10.43 24.55 10.66
N ALA A 56 -11.34 25.15 9.91
CA ALA A 56 -11.94 26.44 10.23
C ALA A 56 -12.78 26.40 11.51
N GLY A 57 -13.43 25.26 11.78
CA GLY A 57 -14.24 25.04 12.97
C GLY A 57 -13.47 24.70 14.25
N ILE A 58 -12.14 24.52 14.20
CA ILE A 58 -11.30 24.22 15.39
C ILE A 58 -11.20 25.46 16.28
N SER A 59 -11.84 25.40 17.44
CA SER A 59 -11.79 26.45 18.47
C SER A 59 -10.49 26.42 19.29
N LEU A 60 -10.24 27.46 20.08
CA LEU A 60 -9.13 27.46 21.02
C LEU A 60 -9.28 26.37 22.09
N SER A 61 -10.52 26.13 22.54
CA SER A 61 -10.83 25.02 23.47
C SER A 61 -10.48 23.66 22.89
N ASP A 62 -10.74 23.43 21.58
CA ASP A 62 -10.37 22.17 20.92
C ASP A 62 -8.85 21.99 20.86
N LYS A 63 -8.11 23.06 20.59
CA LYS A 63 -6.65 23.03 20.60
C LYS A 63 -6.08 22.69 21.98
N ILE A 64 -6.63 23.32 23.04
CA ILE A 64 -6.24 23.03 24.43
C ILE A 64 -6.63 21.60 24.81
N ALA A 65 -7.83 21.16 24.45
CA ALA A 65 -8.28 19.79 24.67
C ALA A 65 -7.41 18.77 23.93
N GLY A 66 -7.03 19.07 22.69
CA GLY A 66 -6.11 18.25 21.89
C GLY A 66 -4.74 18.12 22.52
N PHE A 67 -4.20 19.24 23.02
CA PHE A 67 -2.91 19.25 23.73
C PHE A 67 -2.97 18.47 25.07
N ARG A 68 -4.05 18.63 25.84
CA ARG A 68 -4.27 17.90 27.11
C ARG A 68 -4.59 16.43 26.91
N ALA A 69 -5.19 16.06 25.78
CA ALA A 69 -5.50 14.66 25.48
C ALA A 69 -4.25 13.79 25.38
N GLY A 70 -3.11 14.41 25.15
CA GLY A 70 -1.83 13.73 25.04
C GLY A 70 -1.83 12.66 23.95
N ILE A 71 -1.05 11.61 24.17
CA ILE A 71 -0.86 10.49 23.23
C ILE A 71 -1.89 9.36 23.47
N ALA A 72 -2.74 9.48 24.49
CA ALA A 72 -3.72 8.44 24.82
C ALA A 72 -4.84 8.39 23.76
N PRO A 73 -5.17 7.21 23.22
CA PRO A 73 -6.27 7.05 22.28
C PRO A 73 -7.61 7.34 22.98
N ARG A 74 -8.44 8.23 22.41
CA ARG A 74 -9.78 8.55 22.95
C ARG A 74 -10.80 7.46 22.71
N ILE A 75 -10.57 6.65 21.69
CA ILE A 75 -11.47 5.56 21.30
C ILE A 75 -10.68 4.27 21.42
N ALA A 76 -11.09 3.44 22.38
CA ALA A 76 -10.56 2.09 22.50
C ALA A 76 -10.99 1.24 21.31
N ARG A 77 -10.06 0.47 20.75
CA ARG A 77 -10.30 -0.49 19.67
C ARG A 77 -9.73 -1.85 20.06
N SER A 78 -10.44 -2.90 19.70
CA SER A 78 -9.91 -4.26 19.77
C SER A 78 -8.97 -4.52 18.58
N ALA A 79 -8.02 -5.42 18.76
CA ALA A 79 -7.17 -5.87 17.66
C ALA A 79 -7.97 -6.49 16.50
N ASN A 80 -9.12 -7.07 16.81
CA ASN A 80 -9.99 -7.71 15.82
C ASN A 80 -11.05 -6.76 15.22
N ASP A 81 -11.14 -5.50 15.70
CA ASP A 81 -12.02 -4.53 15.07
C ASP A 81 -11.58 -4.26 13.62
N PRO A 82 -12.55 -4.05 12.71
CA PRO A 82 -12.24 -3.58 11.35
C PRO A 82 -11.46 -2.27 11.38
N ALA A 83 -10.29 -2.26 10.74
CA ALA A 83 -9.45 -1.08 10.60
C ALA A 83 -9.64 -0.40 9.26
N VAL A 84 -9.77 -1.19 8.18
CA VAL A 84 -9.94 -0.69 6.82
C VAL A 84 -10.73 -1.68 5.98
N ILE A 85 -11.52 -1.14 5.04
CA ILE A 85 -12.10 -1.91 3.94
C ILE A 85 -11.43 -1.44 2.67
N LEU A 86 -10.80 -2.37 1.94
CA LEU A 86 -10.20 -2.13 0.63
C LEU A 86 -11.03 -2.84 -0.43
N PHE A 87 -11.13 -2.23 -1.61
CA PHE A 87 -11.92 -2.79 -2.68
C PHE A 87 -11.02 -3.37 -3.77
N THR A 88 -11.30 -4.60 -4.17
CA THR A 88 -10.70 -5.27 -5.31
C THR A 88 -11.67 -5.28 -6.48
N SER A 89 -11.14 -5.32 -7.71
CA SER A 89 -11.96 -5.58 -8.90
C SER A 89 -12.43 -7.03 -8.85
N GLY A 90 -13.64 -7.27 -8.36
CA GLY A 90 -14.21 -8.63 -8.34
C GLY A 90 -14.21 -9.25 -9.73
N SER A 91 -14.06 -10.57 -9.80
CA SER A 91 -14.08 -11.37 -11.04
C SER A 91 -15.33 -11.16 -11.91
N GLU A 92 -16.41 -10.67 -11.30
CA GLU A 92 -17.71 -10.40 -11.95
C GLU A 92 -17.96 -8.90 -12.22
N GLY A 93 -16.90 -8.07 -12.15
CA GLY A 93 -17.01 -6.62 -12.41
C GLY A 93 -17.58 -5.79 -11.27
N THR A 94 -18.11 -6.41 -10.21
CA THR A 94 -18.58 -5.70 -9.01
C THR A 94 -17.45 -5.62 -7.97
N PRO A 95 -17.13 -4.43 -7.42
CA PRO A 95 -16.10 -4.31 -6.41
C PRO A 95 -16.42 -5.17 -5.17
N LYS A 96 -15.46 -6.01 -4.77
CA LYS A 96 -15.54 -6.77 -3.51
C LYS A 96 -14.78 -6.04 -2.41
N GLY A 97 -15.42 -5.85 -1.25
CA GLY A 97 -14.81 -5.22 -0.09
C GLY A 97 -14.07 -6.26 0.74
N VAL A 98 -12.78 -6.07 0.93
CA VAL A 98 -11.93 -6.87 1.82
C VAL A 98 -11.83 -6.17 3.16
N VAL A 99 -12.31 -6.80 4.21
CA VAL A 99 -12.29 -6.27 5.58
C VAL A 99 -11.00 -6.71 6.27
N LEU A 100 -10.14 -5.75 6.59
CA LEU A 100 -8.90 -5.98 7.33
C LEU A 100 -9.01 -5.39 8.73
N SER A 101 -8.76 -6.22 9.74
CA SER A 101 -8.69 -5.80 11.13
C SER A 101 -7.37 -5.08 11.44
N HIS A 102 -7.30 -4.43 12.61
CA HIS A 102 -6.05 -3.89 13.12
C HIS A 102 -4.98 -4.99 13.23
N ARG A 103 -5.36 -6.19 13.69
CA ARG A 103 -4.47 -7.34 13.78
C ARG A 103 -3.88 -7.72 12.44
N ASN A 104 -4.69 -7.81 11.37
CA ASN A 104 -4.21 -8.23 10.06
C ASN A 104 -3.12 -7.30 9.53
N ILE A 105 -3.34 -5.98 9.62
CA ILE A 105 -2.39 -4.98 9.15
C ILE A 105 -1.11 -4.98 9.99
N LEU A 106 -1.23 -4.99 11.32
CA LEU A 106 -0.10 -4.98 12.24
C LEU A 106 0.74 -6.25 12.11
N ALA A 107 0.08 -7.42 12.00
CA ALA A 107 0.78 -8.70 11.81
C ALA A 107 1.57 -8.69 10.50
N ASN A 108 0.96 -8.25 9.39
CA ASN A 108 1.64 -8.23 8.11
C ASN A 108 2.81 -7.23 8.08
N ALA A 109 2.65 -6.05 8.68
CA ALA A 109 3.74 -5.09 8.82
C ALA A 109 4.90 -5.67 9.65
N ALA A 110 4.62 -6.36 10.76
CA ALA A 110 5.63 -7.01 11.58
C ALA A 110 6.31 -8.18 10.83
N GLN A 111 5.55 -8.97 10.08
CA GLN A 111 6.07 -10.04 9.22
C GLN A 111 7.03 -9.50 8.16
N ALA A 112 6.68 -8.37 7.52
CA ALA A 112 7.53 -7.72 6.54
C ALA A 112 8.82 -7.18 7.19
N LEU A 113 8.74 -6.49 8.33
CA LEU A 113 9.90 -6.01 9.09
C LEU A 113 10.84 -7.15 9.49
N ALA A 114 10.29 -8.29 9.91
CA ALA A 114 11.09 -9.48 10.27
C ALA A 114 11.81 -10.13 9.08
N ARG A 115 11.43 -9.80 7.84
CA ARG A 115 12.00 -10.37 6.62
C ARG A 115 13.00 -9.44 5.95
N VAL A 116 12.75 -8.16 5.98
CA VAL A 116 13.68 -7.16 5.46
C VAL A 116 14.41 -6.51 6.64
N ASP A 117 15.72 -6.46 6.58
CA ASP A 117 16.53 -5.80 7.60
C ASP A 117 16.40 -4.27 7.47
N ALA A 118 15.17 -3.77 7.72
CA ALA A 118 14.85 -2.36 7.70
C ALA A 118 14.88 -1.78 9.11
N ASN A 119 15.48 -0.63 9.28
CA ASN A 119 15.71 0.01 10.58
C ASN A 119 15.59 1.53 10.52
N ALA A 120 15.75 2.21 11.65
CA ALA A 120 15.56 3.66 11.78
C ALA A 120 16.54 4.52 10.92
N ASN A 121 17.62 3.94 10.41
CA ASN A 121 18.54 4.63 9.48
C ASN A 121 18.02 4.59 8.04
N ASP A 122 17.00 3.80 7.76
CA ASP A 122 16.36 3.77 6.46
C ASP A 122 15.41 4.93 6.26
N LYS A 123 15.06 5.16 5.01
CA LYS A 123 14.00 6.06 4.59
C LYS A 123 13.21 5.41 3.46
N VAL A 124 11.92 5.26 3.66
CA VAL A 124 11.02 4.72 2.65
C VAL A 124 10.56 5.83 1.71
N PHE A 125 10.69 5.61 0.41
CA PHE A 125 10.03 6.40 -0.62
C PHE A 125 8.74 5.68 -1.02
N ASN A 126 7.60 6.18 -0.54
CA ASN A 126 6.31 5.60 -0.91
C ASN A 126 5.63 6.41 -2.01
N VAL A 127 5.52 5.82 -3.15
CA VAL A 127 4.83 6.33 -4.34
C VAL A 127 3.58 5.54 -4.65
N LEU A 128 3.39 4.39 -3.98
CA LEU A 128 2.23 3.55 -4.19
C LEU A 128 0.98 4.13 -3.52
N PRO A 129 -0.19 4.04 -4.16
CA PRO A 129 -1.42 4.54 -3.59
C PRO A 129 -1.78 3.84 -2.28
N VAL A 130 -2.09 4.62 -1.24
CA VAL A 130 -2.48 4.08 0.08
C VAL A 130 -3.92 3.54 0.14
N PHE A 131 -4.70 3.66 -0.95
CA PHE A 131 -5.95 2.94 -1.12
C PHE A 131 -5.76 1.51 -1.65
N HIS A 132 -4.54 1.13 -2.00
CA HIS A 132 -4.13 -0.22 -2.34
C HIS A 132 -3.35 -0.83 -1.17
N SER A 133 -3.59 -2.10 -0.86
CA SER A 133 -2.99 -2.79 0.30
C SER A 133 -1.46 -2.73 0.32
N PHE A 134 -0.79 -2.81 -0.82
CA PHE A 134 0.67 -2.72 -0.90
C PHE A 134 1.18 -1.34 -0.47
N GLY A 135 0.59 -0.25 -0.97
CA GLY A 135 0.94 1.11 -0.55
C GLY A 135 0.55 1.42 0.89
N LEU A 136 -0.57 0.85 1.37
CA LEU A 136 -1.02 1.02 2.74
C LEU A 136 -0.10 0.32 3.72
N THR A 137 0.09 -0.99 3.58
CA THR A 137 0.86 -1.77 4.56
C THR A 137 2.35 -1.61 4.35
N GLY A 138 2.88 -1.91 3.15
CA GLY A 138 4.31 -1.83 2.88
C GLY A 138 4.83 -0.40 2.86
N GLY A 139 4.12 0.50 2.17
CA GLY A 139 4.56 1.88 1.97
C GLY A 139 4.28 2.83 3.15
N MET A 140 3.36 2.51 4.04
CA MET A 140 2.97 3.41 5.13
C MET A 140 2.99 2.73 6.51
N MET A 141 2.24 1.64 6.73
CA MET A 141 2.11 1.07 8.07
C MET A 141 3.38 0.39 8.57
N MET A 142 4.06 -0.37 7.71
CA MET A 142 5.31 -1.03 8.04
C MET A 142 6.39 -0.04 8.51
N PRO A 143 6.71 1.03 7.78
CA PRO A 143 7.70 1.99 8.23
C PRO A 143 7.26 2.78 9.47
N ILE A 144 5.97 3.14 9.63
CA ILE A 144 5.48 3.78 10.86
C ILE A 144 5.74 2.89 12.08
N LEU A 145 5.41 1.60 11.99
CA LEU A 145 5.62 0.66 13.09
C LEU A 145 7.10 0.36 13.34
N GLY A 146 7.93 0.43 12.30
CA GLY A 146 9.38 0.28 12.40
C GLY A 146 10.13 1.55 12.83
N GLY A 147 9.44 2.67 13.05
CA GLY A 147 10.08 3.95 13.33
C GLY A 147 10.94 4.48 12.17
N ILE A 148 10.60 4.12 10.94
CA ILE A 148 11.34 4.44 9.73
C ILE A 148 10.73 5.67 9.06
N PRO A 149 11.50 6.73 8.77
CA PRO A 149 11.04 7.90 8.05
C PRO A 149 10.44 7.55 6.68
N ILE A 150 9.35 8.24 6.31
CA ILE A 150 8.65 8.05 5.04
C ILE A 150 8.61 9.36 4.26
N PHE A 151 8.94 9.30 2.98
CA PHE A 151 8.60 10.33 2.02
C PHE A 151 7.41 9.85 1.18
N MET A 152 6.28 10.55 1.28
CA MET A 152 5.04 10.22 0.56
C MET A 152 4.95 11.05 -0.71
N TYR A 153 4.85 10.40 -1.88
CA TYR A 153 4.67 11.07 -3.15
C TYR A 153 3.36 10.65 -3.84
N PRO A 154 2.59 11.59 -4.41
CA PRO A 154 1.19 11.33 -4.77
C PRO A 154 0.98 10.46 -6.01
N SER A 155 1.99 10.31 -6.89
CA SER A 155 1.79 9.62 -8.17
C SER A 155 2.99 8.78 -8.60
N PRO A 156 2.81 7.47 -8.85
CA PRO A 156 3.87 6.61 -9.39
C PRO A 156 4.16 6.87 -10.88
N LEU A 157 3.30 7.64 -11.56
CA LEU A 157 3.41 7.85 -13.00
C LEU A 157 4.35 9.00 -13.40
N HIS A 158 4.89 9.71 -12.44
CA HIS A 158 5.84 10.79 -12.70
C HIS A 158 7.26 10.24 -12.87
N TYR A 159 7.48 9.48 -13.95
CA TYR A 159 8.69 8.69 -14.19
C TYR A 159 10.00 9.47 -14.20
N ARG A 160 9.98 10.77 -14.52
CA ARG A 160 11.16 11.64 -14.48
C ARG A 160 11.40 12.22 -13.08
N ILE A 161 10.34 12.59 -12.37
CA ILE A 161 10.42 13.28 -11.09
C ILE A 161 10.76 12.31 -9.95
N VAL A 162 10.23 11.09 -9.99
CA VAL A 162 10.43 10.10 -8.91
C VAL A 162 11.91 9.78 -8.69
N PRO A 163 12.74 9.49 -9.72
CA PRO A 163 14.17 9.25 -9.52
C PRO A 163 14.90 10.44 -8.89
N GLU A 164 14.64 11.65 -9.36
CA GLU A 164 15.22 12.88 -8.79
C GLU A 164 14.88 13.07 -7.33
N LEU A 165 13.61 12.81 -6.95
CA LEU A 165 13.18 12.90 -5.56
C LEU A 165 13.77 11.80 -4.69
N ILE A 166 13.99 10.59 -5.20
CA ILE A 166 14.70 9.54 -4.48
C ILE A 166 16.13 10.01 -4.16
N TYR A 167 16.81 10.62 -5.11
CA TYR A 167 18.13 11.24 -4.91
C TYR A 167 18.08 12.33 -3.85
N GLN A 168 17.19 13.32 -4.01
CA GLN A 168 17.08 14.48 -3.12
C GLN A 168 16.73 14.09 -1.68
N THR A 169 15.86 13.10 -1.51
CA THR A 169 15.44 12.65 -0.18
C THR A 169 16.43 11.69 0.47
N GLY A 170 17.37 11.13 -0.29
CA GLY A 170 18.28 10.09 0.18
C GLY A 170 17.54 8.84 0.62
N ALA A 171 16.45 8.48 -0.06
CA ALA A 171 15.67 7.30 0.27
C ALA A 171 16.49 6.02 0.07
N THR A 172 16.27 5.02 0.94
CA THR A 172 17.00 3.75 0.94
C THR A 172 16.12 2.56 0.57
N ILE A 173 14.80 2.72 0.67
CA ILE A 173 13.81 1.69 0.36
C ILE A 173 12.80 2.24 -0.63
N LEU A 174 12.58 1.51 -1.71
CA LEU A 174 11.57 1.80 -2.73
C LEU A 174 10.64 0.58 -2.91
N PHE A 175 9.33 0.83 -2.88
CA PHE A 175 8.32 -0.13 -3.31
C PHE A 175 7.83 0.22 -4.71
N GLY A 176 7.63 -0.80 -5.56
CA GLY A 176 7.13 -0.58 -6.92
C GLY A 176 6.51 -1.81 -7.55
N THR A 177 6.02 -1.64 -8.78
CA THR A 177 5.64 -2.72 -9.68
C THR A 177 6.64 -2.77 -10.84
N ASP A 178 6.67 -3.85 -11.63
CA ASP A 178 7.54 -3.94 -12.81
C ASP A 178 7.35 -2.73 -13.74
N THR A 179 6.09 -2.35 -13.95
CA THR A 179 5.72 -1.22 -14.82
C THR A 179 6.34 0.10 -14.33
N PHE A 180 6.24 0.39 -13.03
CA PHE A 180 6.80 1.64 -12.47
C PHE A 180 8.31 1.62 -12.48
N LEU A 181 8.92 0.52 -12.04
CA LEU A 181 10.39 0.37 -12.03
C LEU A 181 10.99 0.50 -13.42
N THR A 182 10.37 -0.12 -14.44
CA THR A 182 10.77 0.06 -15.84
C THR A 182 10.67 1.52 -16.29
N GLY A 183 9.58 2.20 -15.88
CA GLY A 183 9.38 3.61 -16.20
C GLY A 183 10.45 4.52 -15.58
N TYR A 184 10.80 4.29 -14.33
CA TYR A 184 11.86 5.05 -13.64
C TYR A 184 13.22 4.81 -14.26
N ALA A 185 13.57 3.56 -14.57
CA ALA A 185 14.86 3.21 -15.17
C ALA A 185 15.11 3.88 -16.54
N ARG A 186 14.07 4.19 -17.29
CA ARG A 186 14.20 4.90 -18.59
C ARG A 186 14.67 6.34 -18.44
N SER A 187 14.33 6.99 -17.34
CA SER A 187 14.57 8.42 -17.12
C SER A 187 15.66 8.70 -16.09
N ALA A 188 15.93 7.73 -15.20
CA ALA A 188 16.88 7.89 -14.10
C ALA A 188 18.32 7.99 -14.57
N HIS A 189 19.08 8.88 -13.95
CA HIS A 189 20.53 8.86 -13.97
C HIS A 189 21.06 7.77 -13.03
N ALA A 190 22.27 7.26 -13.27
CA ALA A 190 22.85 6.21 -12.42
C ALA A 190 22.95 6.61 -10.94
N TYR A 191 23.17 7.89 -10.67
CA TYR A 191 23.26 8.44 -9.31
C TYR A 191 21.93 8.61 -8.59
N ASP A 192 20.80 8.63 -9.29
CA ASP A 192 19.50 8.90 -8.67
C ASP A 192 19.13 7.83 -7.62
N PHE A 193 19.61 6.61 -7.86
CA PHE A 193 19.32 5.46 -6.99
C PHE A 193 20.49 5.04 -6.07
N ARG A 194 21.54 5.87 -5.96
CA ARG A 194 22.76 5.51 -5.21
C ARG A 194 22.54 5.16 -3.74
N THR A 195 21.47 5.68 -3.15
CA THR A 195 21.13 5.42 -1.75
C THR A 195 20.18 4.23 -1.56
N LEU A 196 19.54 3.77 -2.64
CA LEU A 196 18.64 2.62 -2.57
C LEU A 196 19.41 1.33 -2.28
N ARG A 197 19.09 0.70 -1.17
CA ARG A 197 19.61 -0.62 -0.80
C ARG A 197 18.55 -1.72 -0.92
N LEU A 198 17.27 -1.36 -0.85
CA LEU A 198 16.14 -2.27 -1.00
C LEU A 198 15.17 -1.73 -2.04
N VAL A 199 14.96 -2.49 -3.10
CA VAL A 199 13.88 -2.29 -4.07
C VAL A 199 13.00 -3.54 -4.03
N ILE A 200 11.76 -3.37 -3.56
CA ILE A 200 10.81 -4.45 -3.36
C ILE A 200 9.69 -4.30 -4.38
N ALA A 201 9.52 -5.33 -5.21
CA ALA A 201 8.52 -5.35 -6.26
C ALA A 201 7.40 -6.35 -5.94
N GLY A 202 6.16 -5.97 -6.24
CA GLY A 202 4.99 -6.82 -6.09
C GLY A 202 3.86 -6.40 -7.01
N ALA A 203 2.73 -7.10 -6.92
CA ALA A 203 1.53 -6.93 -7.73
C ALA A 203 1.68 -7.31 -9.23
N GLU A 204 2.88 -7.34 -9.75
CA GLU A 204 3.23 -7.81 -11.10
C GLU A 204 4.50 -8.66 -11.02
N ALA A 205 4.62 -9.65 -11.90
CA ALA A 205 5.87 -10.39 -12.06
C ALA A 205 6.95 -9.46 -12.65
N VAL A 206 8.13 -9.45 -12.05
CA VAL A 206 9.24 -8.64 -12.56
C VAL A 206 9.84 -9.29 -13.79
N LYS A 207 9.92 -8.54 -14.89
CA LYS A 207 10.54 -9.01 -16.14
C LYS A 207 12.05 -9.09 -16.00
N GLU A 208 12.64 -10.09 -16.67
CA GLU A 208 14.09 -10.28 -16.66
C GLU A 208 14.86 -9.02 -17.11
N ARG A 209 14.37 -8.35 -18.15
CA ARG A 209 14.97 -7.10 -18.63
C ARG A 209 14.99 -6.01 -17.55
N THR A 210 13.93 -5.91 -16.72
CA THR A 210 13.88 -4.93 -15.62
C THR A 210 14.94 -5.26 -14.58
N ARG A 211 15.08 -6.55 -14.20
CA ARG A 211 16.12 -7.01 -13.25
C ARG A 211 17.52 -6.70 -13.76
N GLN A 212 17.79 -7.02 -15.02
CA GLN A 212 19.09 -6.76 -15.64
C GLN A 212 19.45 -5.27 -15.62
N VAL A 213 18.53 -4.39 -16.05
CA VAL A 213 18.77 -2.95 -16.04
C VAL A 213 19.06 -2.44 -14.62
N TYR A 214 18.31 -2.89 -13.60
CA TYR A 214 18.56 -2.46 -12.22
C TYR A 214 19.89 -2.98 -11.70
N MET A 215 20.27 -4.21 -12.03
CA MET A 215 21.55 -4.78 -11.62
C MET A 215 22.73 -4.15 -12.34
N GLU A 216 22.68 -4.04 -13.67
CA GLU A 216 23.80 -3.57 -14.50
C GLU A 216 24.03 -2.06 -14.36
N ARG A 217 22.93 -1.29 -14.31
CA ARG A 217 23.05 0.18 -14.35
C ARG A 217 23.13 0.81 -12.97
N TYR A 218 22.51 0.18 -11.96
CA TYR A 218 22.39 0.77 -10.62
C TYR A 218 23.00 -0.10 -9.52
N GLY A 219 23.41 -1.35 -9.82
CA GLY A 219 23.90 -2.30 -8.83
C GLY A 219 22.82 -2.79 -7.85
N ILE A 220 21.55 -2.66 -8.22
CA ILE A 220 20.40 -2.95 -7.34
C ILE A 220 19.76 -4.27 -7.72
N ARG A 221 19.60 -5.14 -6.72
CA ARG A 221 18.80 -6.35 -6.81
C ARG A 221 17.36 -6.06 -6.45
N ILE A 222 16.43 -6.34 -7.37
CA ILE A 222 15.00 -6.26 -7.09
C ILE A 222 14.58 -7.52 -6.33
N LEU A 223 13.91 -7.33 -5.20
CA LEU A 223 13.34 -8.39 -4.38
C LEU A 223 11.85 -8.52 -4.71
N GLU A 224 11.45 -9.67 -5.21
CA GLU A 224 10.05 -9.91 -5.56
C GLU A 224 9.28 -10.44 -4.36
N GLY A 225 8.04 -9.98 -4.22
CA GLY A 225 7.07 -10.50 -3.27
C GLY A 225 5.72 -10.77 -3.93
N TYR A 226 4.96 -11.64 -3.32
CA TYR A 226 3.59 -11.98 -3.68
C TYR A 226 2.66 -11.65 -2.53
N GLY A 227 1.51 -11.14 -2.88
CA GLY A 227 0.45 -10.85 -1.94
C GLY A 227 -0.85 -10.48 -2.64
N VAL A 228 -1.91 -10.59 -1.90
CA VAL A 228 -3.27 -10.22 -2.31
C VAL A 228 -3.89 -9.34 -1.23
N THR A 229 -4.90 -8.55 -1.57
CA THR A 229 -5.53 -7.65 -0.60
C THR A 229 -6.04 -8.40 0.62
N GLU A 230 -6.52 -9.62 0.41
CA GLU A 230 -7.04 -10.54 1.42
C GLU A 230 -5.97 -11.02 2.43
N THR A 231 -4.69 -10.82 2.15
CA THR A 231 -3.59 -11.17 3.06
C THR A 231 -2.82 -9.95 3.59
N ALA A 232 -3.34 -8.74 3.48
CA ALA A 232 -2.95 -7.46 4.06
C ALA A 232 -1.57 -6.83 3.66
N PRO A 233 -0.89 -6.94 2.53
CA PRO A 233 -1.12 -7.92 1.47
C PRO A 233 -0.10 -9.06 1.43
N VAL A 234 1.09 -8.95 2.09
CA VAL A 234 2.28 -9.79 1.81
C VAL A 234 2.08 -11.22 2.32
N LEU A 235 2.07 -12.16 1.39
CA LEU A 235 2.03 -13.59 1.68
C LEU A 235 3.40 -14.24 1.59
N ALA A 236 4.21 -13.86 0.61
CA ALA A 236 5.57 -14.36 0.42
C ALA A 236 6.47 -13.26 -0.11
N MET A 237 7.77 -13.32 0.19
CA MET A 237 8.75 -12.39 -0.36
C MET A 237 10.16 -12.95 -0.37
N ASN A 238 10.92 -12.54 -1.37
CA ASN A 238 12.37 -12.65 -1.38
C ASN A 238 13.00 -11.66 -0.40
N THR A 239 14.15 -12.03 0.13
CA THR A 239 14.91 -11.19 1.06
C THR A 239 16.36 -11.04 0.58
N PRO A 240 17.12 -10.05 1.06
CA PRO A 240 18.53 -9.90 0.67
C PRO A 240 19.35 -11.17 0.86
N MET A 241 19.12 -11.90 1.96
CA MET A 241 19.87 -13.13 2.32
C MET A 241 19.28 -14.40 1.70
N ALA A 242 18.07 -14.37 1.18
CA ALA A 242 17.39 -15.53 0.60
C ALA A 242 16.57 -15.09 -0.62
N ASN A 243 17.30 -14.71 -1.67
CA ASN A 243 16.70 -14.33 -2.95
C ASN A 243 16.86 -15.47 -3.96
N ARG A 244 15.73 -15.90 -4.53
CA ARG A 244 15.71 -16.84 -5.65
C ARG A 244 14.93 -16.19 -6.80
N GLN A 245 15.67 -15.85 -7.84
CA GLN A 245 15.11 -15.24 -9.05
C GLN A 245 14.04 -16.13 -9.68
N GLY A 246 12.99 -15.51 -10.21
CA GLY A 246 11.84 -16.21 -10.80
C GLY A 246 10.91 -16.84 -9.77
N THR A 247 11.08 -16.52 -8.49
CA THR A 247 10.16 -16.92 -7.42
C THR A 247 9.73 -15.73 -6.60
N VAL A 248 8.63 -15.87 -5.87
CA VAL A 248 8.13 -14.87 -4.92
C VAL A 248 8.74 -15.02 -3.51
N GLY A 249 9.75 -15.87 -3.36
CA GLY A 249 10.47 -16.07 -2.10
C GLY A 249 9.77 -16.99 -1.10
N ARG A 250 10.01 -16.75 0.18
CA ARG A 250 9.50 -17.58 1.28
C ARG A 250 8.20 -17.02 1.83
N ILE A 251 7.31 -17.91 2.25
CA ILE A 251 6.07 -17.58 2.95
C ILE A 251 6.38 -16.74 4.21
N SER A 252 5.54 -15.75 4.48
CA SER A 252 5.63 -14.88 5.64
C SER A 252 5.56 -15.66 6.95
N PRO A 253 6.23 -15.22 8.03
CA PRO A 253 6.17 -15.90 9.32
C PRO A 253 4.72 -16.07 9.82
N LEU A 254 4.47 -17.17 10.54
CA LEU A 254 3.16 -17.52 11.11
C LEU A 254 2.06 -17.80 10.08
N MET A 255 2.38 -17.87 8.79
CA MET A 255 1.46 -18.31 7.75
C MET A 255 1.55 -19.81 7.53
N GLN A 256 0.41 -20.43 7.34
CA GLN A 256 0.29 -21.80 6.86
C GLN A 256 -0.31 -21.77 5.46
N TYR A 257 0.09 -22.71 4.61
CA TYR A 257 -0.42 -22.79 3.25
C TYR A 257 -0.56 -24.24 2.79
N ARG A 258 -1.43 -24.43 1.82
CA ARG A 258 -1.64 -25.68 1.12
C ARG A 258 -1.82 -25.40 -0.37
N LEU A 259 -1.26 -26.26 -1.20
CA LEU A 259 -1.54 -26.27 -2.64
C LEU A 259 -2.56 -27.36 -2.93
N ASP A 260 -3.73 -26.95 -3.38
CA ASP A 260 -4.82 -27.87 -3.72
C ASP A 260 -4.77 -28.17 -5.23
N PRO A 261 -4.85 -29.45 -5.63
CA PRO A 261 -4.89 -29.81 -7.04
C PRO A 261 -6.06 -29.12 -7.77
N VAL A 262 -5.78 -28.59 -8.94
CA VAL A 262 -6.83 -27.98 -9.80
C VAL A 262 -6.92 -28.80 -11.08
N PRO A 263 -8.12 -29.28 -11.47
CA PRO A 263 -8.30 -30.03 -12.72
C PRO A 263 -7.77 -29.27 -13.93
N GLY A 264 -6.96 -29.94 -14.76
CA GLY A 264 -6.36 -29.34 -15.96
C GLY A 264 -5.04 -28.60 -15.73
N ILE A 265 -4.54 -28.49 -14.50
CA ILE A 265 -3.23 -27.93 -14.15
C ILE A 265 -2.31 -29.06 -13.74
N ALA A 266 -1.28 -29.33 -14.56
CA ALA A 266 -0.33 -30.43 -14.31
C ALA A 266 0.69 -30.09 -13.20
N GLU A 267 1.11 -28.84 -13.10
CA GLU A 267 2.06 -28.37 -12.09
C GLU A 267 1.50 -27.13 -11.39
N GLY A 268 1.53 -27.10 -10.05
CA GLY A 268 0.95 -26.04 -9.24
C GLY A 268 -0.41 -26.41 -8.66
N GLY A 269 -1.29 -25.43 -8.45
CA GLY A 269 -2.61 -25.65 -7.86
C GLY A 269 -3.23 -24.38 -7.29
N GLY A 270 -4.36 -24.54 -6.63
CA GLY A 270 -5.02 -23.51 -5.85
C GLY A 270 -4.25 -23.27 -4.53
N LEU A 271 -3.83 -22.06 -4.27
CA LEU A 271 -3.13 -21.70 -3.04
C LEU A 271 -4.15 -21.33 -1.95
N SER A 272 -4.27 -22.18 -0.94
CA SER A 272 -4.99 -21.88 0.29
C SER A 272 -4.02 -21.42 1.37
N ALA A 273 -4.33 -20.32 2.06
CA ALA A 273 -3.49 -19.79 3.12
C ALA A 273 -4.29 -19.37 4.35
N THR A 274 -3.70 -19.60 5.53
CA THR A 274 -4.23 -19.16 6.83
C THR A 274 -3.13 -18.47 7.63
N GLY A 275 -3.50 -17.52 8.49
CA GLY A 275 -2.55 -16.81 9.32
C GLY A 275 -3.08 -15.48 9.86
N PRO A 276 -2.29 -14.78 10.68
CA PRO A 276 -2.76 -13.60 11.41
C PRO A 276 -3.07 -12.39 10.51
N ASN A 277 -2.58 -12.39 9.28
CA ASN A 277 -2.78 -11.31 8.30
C ASN A 277 -3.85 -11.63 7.24
N VAL A 278 -4.56 -12.76 7.36
CA VAL A 278 -5.70 -13.08 6.48
C VAL A 278 -6.92 -12.28 6.92
N MET A 279 -7.66 -11.74 5.95
CA MET A 279 -8.85 -10.90 6.16
C MET A 279 -9.91 -11.56 7.04
N GLU A 280 -10.79 -10.74 7.61
CA GLU A 280 -11.94 -11.20 8.40
C GLU A 280 -13.14 -11.61 7.49
N GLY A 281 -13.22 -11.06 6.27
CA GLY A 281 -14.30 -11.34 5.31
C GLY A 281 -14.31 -10.38 4.13
#